data_0a13d15b386b130d49f8e15e9f85c6c7
#
_entry.id   0a13d15b386b130d49f8e15e9f85c6c7
#
_cell.length_a   1.000
_cell.length_b   1.000
_cell.length_c   1.000
_cell.angle_alpha   90.00
_cell.angle_beta   90.00
_cell.angle_gamma   90.00
#
_symmetry.space_group_name_H-M   'P 1'
#
loop_
_entity.id
_entity.type
_entity.pdbx_description
1 polymer ?
#
loop_
_entity_poly.entity_id
_entity_poly.type
_entity_poly.pdbx_seq_one_letter_code
_entity_poly.pdbx_strand_id
1 'polypeptide(L)'
;MVEKNWDAIIIGGGPAGSTVAKYAAKEGVKVLVIDSRDKIGSPLQCGELVPTNNQLRKLCPYVPEIDDLFDLPEEAVSRRTTKMGLVTPSGKKLVYPFKGKILNRPIHDESLVESAKKAGAKFLTKSKVVDIEDNIVHLANGARFSGKIIVGCGGPHDPLRAKHWDEKSLNIFVKFMLIEGNFEDQVDLYFGSTAPGGYAGLFQKRMAQI
;
A
#
# COMPACT_ATOMS: atom_id res chain seq x y z
N MET A 1 22.99 -19.62 10.67
CA MET A 1 23.37 -19.74 9.25
C MET A 1 22.70 -18.64 8.47
N VAL A 2 23.35 -18.12 7.40
CA VAL A 2 22.75 -17.14 6.49
C VAL A 2 22.18 -17.93 5.31
N GLU A 3 20.87 -17.79 5.05
CA GLU A 3 20.28 -18.34 3.83
C GLU A 3 20.71 -17.47 2.65
N LYS A 4 21.58 -18.00 1.82
CA LYS A 4 22.15 -17.34 0.63
C LYS A 4 21.36 -17.79 -0.60
N ASN A 5 21.25 -16.92 -1.61
CA ASN A 5 20.79 -17.20 -2.98
C ASN A 5 19.53 -16.44 -3.42
N TRP A 6 19.32 -15.24 -2.91
CA TRP A 6 18.32 -14.35 -3.48
C TRP A 6 18.96 -13.31 -4.39
N ASP A 7 18.35 -13.03 -5.52
CA ASP A 7 18.79 -11.92 -6.38
C ASP A 7 18.27 -10.60 -5.79
N ALA A 8 17.02 -10.59 -5.31
CA ALA A 8 16.45 -9.44 -4.63
C ALA A 8 15.71 -9.86 -3.36
N ILE A 9 15.89 -9.08 -2.28
CA ILE A 9 15.08 -9.16 -1.07
C ILE A 9 14.29 -7.86 -0.94
N ILE A 10 12.98 -7.97 -0.82
CA ILE A 10 12.07 -6.84 -0.70
C ILE A 10 11.54 -6.80 0.73
N ILE A 11 11.72 -5.66 1.40
CA ILE A 11 11.28 -5.44 2.79
C ILE A 11 9.92 -4.75 2.75
N GLY A 12 8.88 -5.44 3.19
CA GLY A 12 7.50 -4.99 3.15
C GLY A 12 6.73 -5.53 1.94
N GLY A 13 5.69 -6.32 2.19
CA GLY A 13 4.81 -6.94 1.20
C GLY A 13 3.54 -6.14 0.90
N GLY A 14 3.50 -4.84 1.23
CA GLY A 14 2.39 -3.97 0.87
C GLY A 14 2.29 -3.75 -0.65
N PRO A 15 1.41 -2.85 -1.13
CA PRO A 15 1.20 -2.65 -2.57
C PRO A 15 2.49 -2.41 -3.36
N ALA A 16 3.39 -1.56 -2.83
CA ALA A 16 4.67 -1.29 -3.48
C ALA A 16 5.54 -2.55 -3.59
N GLY A 17 5.75 -3.26 -2.46
CA GLY A 17 6.62 -4.43 -2.45
C GLY A 17 6.09 -5.60 -3.24
N SER A 18 4.78 -5.87 -3.19
CA SER A 18 4.14 -6.92 -4.00
C SER A 18 4.21 -6.61 -5.49
N THR A 19 4.06 -5.33 -5.87
CA THR A 19 4.21 -4.90 -7.27
C THR A 19 5.63 -5.05 -7.76
N VAL A 20 6.63 -4.57 -7.00
CA VAL A 20 8.05 -4.79 -7.34
C VAL A 20 8.36 -6.27 -7.48
N ALA A 21 7.86 -7.09 -6.54
CA ALA A 21 8.07 -8.53 -6.56
C ALA A 21 7.48 -9.20 -7.81
N LYS A 22 6.25 -8.79 -8.22
CA LYS A 22 5.58 -9.29 -9.44
C LYS A 22 6.44 -9.03 -10.66
N TYR A 23 6.88 -7.80 -10.87
CA TYR A 23 7.62 -7.43 -12.08
C TYR A 23 9.03 -8.01 -12.08
N ALA A 24 9.75 -7.96 -10.96
CA ALA A 24 11.07 -8.57 -10.87
C ALA A 24 11.03 -10.08 -11.13
N ALA A 25 10.06 -10.79 -10.54
CA ALA A 25 9.90 -12.23 -10.75
C ALA A 25 9.51 -12.58 -12.21
N LYS A 26 8.71 -11.75 -12.89
CA LYS A 26 8.40 -11.90 -14.34
C LYS A 26 9.67 -11.86 -15.20
N GLU A 27 10.67 -11.09 -14.80
CA GLU A 27 11.98 -11.00 -15.46
C GLU A 27 12.96 -12.11 -15.04
N GLY A 28 12.49 -13.11 -14.30
CA GLY A 28 13.31 -14.25 -13.88
C GLY A 28 14.17 -13.98 -12.64
N VAL A 29 14.01 -12.83 -11.98
CA VAL A 29 14.72 -12.49 -10.74
C VAL A 29 14.22 -13.36 -9.59
N LYS A 30 15.12 -13.99 -8.84
CA LYS A 30 14.77 -14.77 -7.65
C LYS A 30 14.49 -13.84 -6.47
N VAL A 31 13.21 -13.63 -6.19
CA VAL A 31 12.70 -12.63 -5.23
C VAL A 31 12.22 -13.27 -3.94
N LEU A 32 12.64 -12.71 -2.80
CA LEU A 32 12.07 -12.92 -1.47
C LEU A 32 11.46 -11.63 -0.96
N VAL A 33 10.17 -11.65 -0.61
CA VAL A 33 9.49 -10.57 0.11
C VAL A 33 9.40 -10.93 1.57
N ILE A 34 9.81 -10.02 2.47
CA ILE A 34 9.76 -10.21 3.92
C ILE A 34 8.81 -9.18 4.51
N ASP A 35 7.77 -9.62 5.22
CA ASP A 35 6.81 -8.74 5.88
C ASP A 35 6.60 -9.14 7.34
N SER A 36 6.51 -8.14 8.21
CA SER A 36 6.29 -8.36 9.64
C SER A 36 4.87 -8.80 9.98
N ARG A 37 3.90 -8.50 9.12
CA ARG A 37 2.49 -8.87 9.31
C ARG A 37 2.26 -10.34 9.00
N ASP A 38 1.24 -10.89 9.64
CA ASP A 38 0.73 -12.22 9.30
C ASP A 38 -0.05 -12.18 7.99
N LYS A 39 -0.99 -11.24 7.90
CA LYS A 39 -1.82 -11.01 6.72
C LYS A 39 -1.49 -9.63 6.13
N ILE A 40 -1.01 -9.61 4.90
CA ILE A 40 -0.75 -8.37 4.16
C ILE A 40 -2.09 -7.69 3.87
N GLY A 41 -2.14 -6.35 3.99
CA GLY A 41 -3.37 -5.56 3.89
C GLY A 41 -4.11 -5.38 5.22
N SER A 42 -3.66 -6.01 6.31
CA SER A 42 -4.21 -5.85 7.66
C SER A 42 -3.09 -5.56 8.67
N PRO A 43 -3.26 -4.62 9.63
CA PRO A 43 -4.39 -3.70 9.75
C PRO A 43 -4.46 -2.67 8.62
N LEU A 44 -5.64 -2.08 8.45
CA LEU A 44 -5.88 -1.04 7.45
C LEU A 44 -5.05 0.21 7.72
N GLN A 45 -4.40 0.76 6.67
CA GLN A 45 -3.49 1.92 6.80
C GLN A 45 -3.69 2.96 5.68
N CYS A 46 -4.87 3.01 5.06
CA CYS A 46 -5.09 3.86 3.89
C CYS A 46 -6.56 4.26 3.77
N GLY A 47 -6.83 5.44 3.20
CA GLY A 47 -8.18 5.90 2.86
C GLY A 47 -8.83 5.18 1.66
N GLU A 48 -8.13 4.25 1.03
CA GLU A 48 -8.67 3.27 0.07
C GLU A 48 -9.21 3.84 -1.25
N LEU A 49 -9.11 5.14 -1.48
CA LEU A 49 -9.56 5.79 -2.70
C LEU A 49 -8.50 5.67 -3.81
N VAL A 50 -8.90 5.13 -4.96
CA VAL A 50 -8.09 5.07 -6.17
C VAL A 50 -8.85 5.70 -7.34
N PRO A 51 -8.24 6.61 -8.12
CA PRO A 51 -8.84 7.13 -9.34
C PRO A 51 -9.10 6.01 -10.36
N THR A 52 -9.97 6.26 -11.35
CA THR A 52 -10.12 5.32 -12.48
C THR A 52 -8.85 5.30 -13.34
N ASN A 53 -8.60 4.21 -14.06
CA ASN A 53 -7.42 4.07 -14.93
C ASN A 53 -7.33 5.21 -15.95
N ASN A 54 -8.46 5.71 -16.46
CA ASN A 54 -8.46 6.88 -17.37
C ASN A 54 -7.94 8.16 -16.71
N GLN A 55 -8.19 8.35 -15.42
CA GLN A 55 -7.63 9.48 -14.66
C GLN A 55 -6.17 9.23 -14.32
N LEU A 56 -5.81 8.00 -13.95
CA LEU A 56 -4.42 7.63 -13.65
C LEU A 56 -3.53 7.84 -14.87
N ARG A 57 -3.96 7.45 -16.09
CA ARG A 57 -3.19 7.73 -17.32
C ARG A 57 -2.96 9.23 -17.57
N LYS A 58 -3.93 10.08 -17.18
CA LYS A 58 -3.74 11.54 -17.28
C LYS A 58 -2.77 12.09 -16.24
N LEU A 59 -2.76 11.52 -15.03
CA LEU A 59 -1.87 11.92 -13.94
C LEU A 59 -0.45 11.38 -14.13
N CYS A 60 -0.33 10.20 -14.73
CA CYS A 60 0.94 9.50 -14.93
C CYS A 60 1.12 9.14 -16.42
N PRO A 61 1.27 10.14 -17.31
CA PRO A 61 1.27 9.91 -18.76
C PRO A 61 2.47 9.11 -19.27
N TYR A 62 3.52 8.99 -18.46
CA TYR A 62 4.75 8.28 -18.80
C TYR A 62 4.82 6.86 -18.23
N VAL A 63 3.71 6.34 -17.68
CA VAL A 63 3.61 4.97 -17.16
C VAL A 63 2.65 4.18 -18.05
N PRO A 64 3.17 3.45 -19.05
CA PRO A 64 2.33 2.69 -19.99
C PRO A 64 1.62 1.50 -19.31
N GLU A 65 2.16 0.99 -18.18
CA GLU A 65 1.65 -0.16 -17.45
C GLU A 65 0.46 0.14 -16.51
N ILE A 66 -0.15 1.33 -16.59
CA ILE A 66 -1.25 1.72 -15.69
C ILE A 66 -2.36 0.67 -15.64
N ASP A 67 -2.69 0.04 -16.75
CA ASP A 67 -3.76 -0.94 -16.79
C ASP A 67 -3.38 -2.26 -16.08
N ASP A 68 -2.15 -2.72 -16.19
CA ASP A 68 -1.66 -3.90 -15.46
C ASP A 68 -1.41 -3.59 -13.97
N LEU A 69 -0.94 -2.37 -13.65
CA LEU A 69 -0.72 -1.93 -12.27
C LEU A 69 -2.03 -1.79 -11.48
N PHE A 70 -3.09 -1.36 -12.13
CA PHE A 70 -4.41 -1.10 -11.55
C PHE A 70 -5.51 -2.01 -12.13
N ASP A 71 -5.12 -3.22 -12.57
CA ASP A 71 -6.05 -4.31 -12.84
C ASP A 71 -6.54 -4.87 -11.50
N LEU A 72 -7.63 -4.27 -11.01
CA LEU A 72 -8.18 -4.56 -9.70
C LEU A 72 -9.26 -5.62 -9.84
N PRO A 73 -9.22 -6.72 -9.07
CA PRO A 73 -10.31 -7.67 -9.03
C PRO A 73 -11.60 -6.97 -8.54
N GLU A 74 -12.73 -7.31 -9.13
CA GLU A 74 -13.99 -6.61 -8.85
C GLU A 74 -14.42 -6.74 -7.38
N GLU A 75 -14.11 -7.84 -6.73
CA GLU A 75 -14.34 -8.07 -5.31
C GLU A 75 -13.50 -7.16 -4.40
N ALA A 76 -12.39 -6.62 -4.90
CA ALA A 76 -11.60 -5.61 -4.20
C ALA A 76 -12.21 -4.21 -4.30
N VAL A 77 -13.19 -3.99 -5.16
CA VAL A 77 -13.88 -2.70 -5.29
C VAL A 77 -15.11 -2.68 -4.40
N SER A 78 -14.98 -2.04 -3.23
CA SER A 78 -16.10 -1.90 -2.29
C SER A 78 -17.18 -0.98 -2.84
N ARG A 79 -16.80 0.15 -3.46
CA ARG A 79 -17.73 1.12 -4.04
C ARG A 79 -17.06 1.95 -5.14
N ARG A 80 -17.85 2.45 -6.07
CA ARG A 80 -17.45 3.47 -7.04
C ARG A 80 -18.01 4.81 -6.62
N THR A 81 -17.22 5.87 -6.80
CA THR A 81 -17.65 7.25 -6.55
C THR A 81 -17.55 8.09 -7.82
N THR A 82 -18.41 9.09 -7.93
CA THR A 82 -18.45 10.01 -9.06
C THR A 82 -18.17 11.46 -8.67
N LYS A 83 -18.07 11.73 -7.36
CA LYS A 83 -17.88 13.08 -6.81
C LYS A 83 -16.86 13.06 -5.68
N MET A 84 -16.18 14.20 -5.53
CA MET A 84 -15.31 14.48 -4.40
C MET A 84 -15.64 15.85 -3.82
N GLY A 85 -15.91 15.92 -2.54
CA GLY A 85 -16.06 17.13 -1.77
C GLY A 85 -14.77 17.51 -1.06
N LEU A 86 -14.36 18.77 -1.20
CA LEU A 86 -13.26 19.33 -0.43
C LEU A 86 -13.85 20.33 0.57
N VAL A 87 -13.67 20.07 1.84
CA VAL A 87 -14.17 20.92 2.93
C VAL A 87 -13.01 21.74 3.49
N THR A 88 -13.10 23.04 3.32
CA THR A 88 -12.07 23.99 3.77
C THR A 88 -12.11 24.15 5.30
N PRO A 89 -11.06 24.76 5.94
CA PRO A 89 -11.07 25.07 7.36
C PRO A 89 -12.23 25.98 7.79
N SER A 90 -12.76 26.82 6.87
CA SER A 90 -13.93 27.69 7.13
C SER A 90 -15.27 26.95 6.99
N GLY A 91 -15.27 25.65 6.71
CA GLY A 91 -16.47 24.83 6.53
C GLY A 91 -17.09 24.93 5.13
N LYS A 92 -16.50 25.70 4.21
CA LYS A 92 -16.98 25.77 2.82
C LYS A 92 -16.70 24.46 2.11
N LYS A 93 -17.74 23.82 1.54
CA LYS A 93 -17.63 22.59 0.75
C LYS A 93 -17.61 22.92 -0.74
N LEU A 94 -16.60 22.41 -1.43
CA LEU A 94 -16.47 22.48 -2.89
C LEU A 94 -16.60 21.07 -3.43
N VAL A 95 -17.52 20.86 -4.37
CA VAL A 95 -17.78 19.52 -4.94
C VAL A 95 -17.34 19.49 -6.39
N TYR A 96 -16.55 18.49 -6.74
CA TYR A 96 -16.01 18.29 -8.08
C TYR A 96 -16.39 16.91 -8.63
N PRO A 97 -16.58 16.79 -9.96
CA PRO A 97 -16.66 15.48 -10.61
C PRO A 97 -15.36 14.71 -10.39
N PHE A 98 -15.48 13.52 -9.82
CA PHE A 98 -14.33 12.64 -9.59
C PHE A 98 -14.77 11.19 -9.73
N LYS A 99 -14.22 10.48 -10.71
CA LYS A 99 -14.48 9.05 -10.89
C LYS A 99 -13.39 8.23 -10.21
N GLY A 100 -13.77 7.49 -9.19
CA GLY A 100 -12.86 6.69 -8.40
C GLY A 100 -13.47 5.38 -7.90
N LYS A 101 -12.64 4.59 -7.25
CA LYS A 101 -12.99 3.32 -6.60
C LYS A 101 -12.55 3.38 -5.15
N ILE A 102 -13.41 2.97 -4.24
CA ILE A 102 -13.06 2.72 -2.84
C ILE A 102 -12.76 1.24 -2.72
N LEU A 103 -11.56 0.91 -2.24
CA LEU A 103 -11.08 -0.46 -2.21
C LEU A 103 -11.37 -1.15 -0.88
N ASN A 104 -11.54 -2.46 -0.94
CA ASN A 104 -11.35 -3.35 0.19
C ASN A 104 -9.86 -3.75 0.19
N ARG A 105 -9.05 -3.05 0.98
CA ARG A 105 -7.59 -3.20 1.00
C ARG A 105 -7.11 -4.61 1.36
N PRO A 106 -7.69 -5.32 2.33
CA PRO A 106 -7.32 -6.73 2.54
C PRO A 106 -7.43 -7.58 1.28
N ILE A 107 -8.52 -7.49 0.52
CA ILE A 107 -8.71 -8.25 -0.71
C ILE A 107 -7.75 -7.75 -1.82
N HIS A 108 -7.65 -6.44 -1.98
CA HIS A 108 -6.74 -5.85 -2.96
C HIS A 108 -5.28 -6.23 -2.69
N ASP A 109 -4.79 -6.05 -1.47
CA ASP A 109 -3.39 -6.31 -1.16
C ASP A 109 -3.07 -7.80 -1.25
N GLU A 110 -4.00 -8.68 -0.88
CA GLU A 110 -3.88 -10.13 -1.07
C GLU A 110 -3.81 -10.50 -2.56
N SER A 111 -4.60 -9.85 -3.43
CA SER A 111 -4.54 -10.08 -4.88
C SER A 111 -3.19 -9.72 -5.49
N LEU A 112 -2.55 -8.66 -5.00
CA LEU A 112 -1.19 -8.28 -5.41
C LEU A 112 -0.16 -9.32 -4.97
N VAL A 113 -0.26 -9.82 -3.74
CA VAL A 113 0.59 -10.90 -3.22
C VAL A 113 0.45 -12.15 -4.06
N GLU A 114 -0.77 -12.58 -4.35
CA GLU A 114 -1.02 -13.78 -5.18
C GLU A 114 -0.52 -13.60 -6.61
N SER A 115 -0.66 -12.40 -7.18
CA SER A 115 -0.11 -12.07 -8.49
C SER A 115 1.43 -12.18 -8.51
N ALA A 116 2.09 -11.68 -7.45
CA ALA A 116 3.55 -11.80 -7.32
C ALA A 116 4.01 -13.25 -7.11
N LYS A 117 3.28 -14.03 -6.30
CA LYS A 117 3.56 -15.47 -6.10
C LYS A 117 3.40 -16.26 -7.40
N LYS A 118 2.36 -15.97 -8.19
CA LYS A 118 2.15 -16.59 -9.53
C LYS A 118 3.30 -16.27 -10.48
N ALA A 119 3.92 -15.08 -10.36
CA ALA A 119 5.10 -14.71 -11.12
C ALA A 119 6.39 -15.40 -10.62
N GLY A 120 6.38 -16.07 -9.45
CA GLY A 120 7.51 -16.79 -8.89
C GLY A 120 8.13 -16.19 -7.63
N ALA A 121 7.65 -15.05 -7.14
CA ALA A 121 8.15 -14.44 -5.91
C ALA A 121 7.78 -15.28 -4.67
N LYS A 122 8.69 -15.36 -3.70
CA LYS A 122 8.43 -15.99 -2.41
C LYS A 122 8.15 -14.96 -1.34
N PHE A 123 7.24 -15.28 -0.42
CA PHE A 123 6.85 -14.42 0.70
C PHE A 123 7.13 -15.11 2.03
N LEU A 124 7.77 -14.35 2.92
CA LEU A 124 8.02 -14.70 4.32
C LEU A 124 7.28 -13.68 5.20
N THR A 125 6.13 -14.06 5.71
CA THR A 125 5.30 -13.25 6.62
C THR A 125 5.67 -13.50 8.08
N LYS A 126 5.07 -12.76 9.04
CA LYS A 126 5.41 -12.83 10.49
C LYS A 126 6.90 -12.63 10.78
N SER A 127 7.59 -11.91 9.91
CA SER A 127 9.04 -11.82 9.91
C SER A 127 9.48 -10.35 9.92
N LYS A 128 9.81 -9.85 11.11
CA LYS A 128 10.21 -8.46 11.28
C LYS A 128 11.70 -8.32 10.96
N VAL A 129 12.02 -7.50 9.96
CA VAL A 129 13.39 -7.05 9.69
C VAL A 129 13.78 -6.04 10.76
N VAL A 130 14.92 -6.23 11.36
CA VAL A 130 15.46 -5.38 12.45
C VAL A 130 16.74 -4.66 12.06
N ASP A 131 17.51 -5.21 11.12
CA ASP A 131 18.73 -4.58 10.62
C ASP A 131 19.07 -5.09 9.22
N ILE A 132 19.93 -4.33 8.53
CA ILE A 132 20.46 -4.64 7.20
C ILE A 132 21.92 -4.24 7.19
N GLU A 133 22.80 -5.19 6.89
CA GLU A 133 24.25 -4.97 6.84
C GLU A 133 24.85 -5.77 5.68
N ASP A 134 25.65 -5.15 4.85
CA ASP A 134 26.36 -5.79 3.71
C ASP A 134 25.45 -6.70 2.85
N ASN A 135 24.27 -6.20 2.49
CA ASN A 135 23.24 -6.95 1.76
C ASN A 135 22.71 -8.20 2.49
N ILE A 136 22.87 -8.26 3.80
CA ILE A 136 22.29 -9.26 4.68
C ILE A 136 21.15 -8.60 5.46
N VAL A 137 19.97 -9.19 5.38
CA VAL A 137 18.79 -8.80 6.13
C VAL A 137 18.71 -9.62 7.40
N HIS A 138 18.62 -8.97 8.55
CA HIS A 138 18.52 -9.59 9.87
C HIS A 138 17.09 -9.52 10.38
N LEU A 139 16.55 -10.66 10.81
CA LEU A 139 15.22 -10.75 11.37
C LEU A 139 15.24 -10.78 12.90
N ALA A 140 14.15 -10.34 13.52
CA ALA A 140 14.00 -10.34 14.99
C ALA A 140 14.13 -11.72 15.63
N ASN A 141 13.85 -12.80 14.89
CA ASN A 141 13.99 -14.18 15.36
C ASN A 141 15.41 -14.76 15.16
N GLY A 142 16.37 -13.93 14.74
CA GLY A 142 17.77 -14.33 14.51
C GLY A 142 18.05 -14.94 13.12
N ALA A 143 17.04 -15.15 12.29
CA ALA A 143 17.25 -15.60 10.90
C ALA A 143 17.92 -14.50 10.07
N ARG A 144 18.71 -14.90 9.08
CA ARG A 144 19.45 -13.99 8.20
C ARG A 144 19.36 -14.44 6.75
N PHE A 145 19.10 -13.49 5.85
CA PHE A 145 18.99 -13.71 4.42
C PHE A 145 19.93 -12.79 3.66
N SER A 146 20.60 -13.31 2.64
CA SER A 146 21.50 -12.51 1.78
C SER A 146 20.92 -12.40 0.38
N GLY A 147 20.89 -11.19 -0.16
CA GLY A 147 20.47 -10.88 -1.51
C GLY A 147 21.51 -10.03 -2.25
N LYS A 148 21.48 -10.04 -3.59
CA LYS A 148 22.33 -9.13 -4.38
C LYS A 148 21.84 -7.68 -4.27
N ILE A 149 20.51 -7.49 -4.15
CA ILE A 149 19.85 -6.19 -4.03
C ILE A 149 18.85 -6.27 -2.88
N ILE A 150 18.80 -5.21 -2.07
CA ILE A 150 17.79 -5.03 -1.03
C ILE A 150 16.91 -3.84 -1.42
N VAL A 151 15.59 -4.03 -1.41
CA VAL A 151 14.60 -3.02 -1.78
C VAL A 151 13.73 -2.70 -0.57
N GLY A 152 13.72 -1.44 -0.12
CA GLY A 152 12.88 -0.96 0.95
C GLY A 152 11.47 -0.62 0.47
N CYS A 153 10.48 -1.34 0.95
CA CYS A 153 9.03 -1.14 0.71
C CYS A 153 8.22 -1.21 2.01
N GLY A 154 8.87 -1.01 3.16
CA GLY A 154 8.28 -1.12 4.50
C GLY A 154 7.41 0.08 4.91
N GLY A 155 7.18 1.03 4.00
CA GLY A 155 6.39 2.23 4.26
C GLY A 155 7.08 3.22 5.21
N PRO A 156 6.32 3.93 6.07
CA PRO A 156 6.89 4.97 6.94
C PRO A 156 7.96 4.47 7.91
N HIS A 157 7.93 3.19 8.25
CA HIS A 157 8.83 2.57 9.22
C HIS A 157 9.84 1.62 8.56
N ASP A 158 10.14 1.84 7.29
CA ASP A 158 11.09 1.02 6.54
C ASP A 158 12.50 1.12 7.16
N PRO A 159 13.12 -0.02 7.56
CA PRO A 159 14.43 -0.01 8.21
C PRO A 159 15.56 0.43 7.27
N LEU A 160 15.43 0.17 5.95
CA LEU A 160 16.41 0.61 4.96
C LEU A 160 16.38 2.14 4.82
N ARG A 161 15.16 2.72 4.80
CA ARG A 161 14.98 4.17 4.82
C ARG A 161 15.62 4.79 6.07
N ALA A 162 15.32 4.25 7.25
CA ALA A 162 15.86 4.76 8.51
C ALA A 162 17.40 4.71 8.56
N LYS A 163 18.02 3.79 7.85
CA LYS A 163 19.49 3.65 7.78
C LYS A 163 20.16 4.68 6.86
N HIS A 164 19.49 5.08 5.78
CA HIS A 164 20.09 5.91 4.72
C HIS A 164 19.66 7.37 4.74
N TRP A 165 18.58 7.70 5.42
CA TRP A 165 18.09 9.06 5.57
C TRP A 165 17.98 9.40 7.05
N ASP A 166 18.73 10.42 7.47
CA ASP A 166 18.66 10.98 8.82
C ASP A 166 17.38 11.83 9.00
N GLU A 167 16.25 11.20 8.70
CA GLU A 167 14.95 11.81 8.95
C GLU A 167 14.46 11.43 10.34
N LYS A 168 14.31 12.46 11.18
CA LYS A 168 13.54 12.37 12.42
C LYS A 168 12.21 11.71 12.09
N SER A 169 11.82 10.70 12.87
CA SER A 169 10.61 9.91 12.67
C SER A 169 9.42 10.80 12.31
N LEU A 170 8.86 10.58 11.13
CA LEU A 170 7.59 11.18 10.76
C LEU A 170 6.52 10.62 11.70
N ASN A 171 6.01 11.45 12.61
CA ASN A 171 4.86 11.12 13.44
C ASN A 171 3.61 11.15 12.55
N ILE A 172 3.38 10.08 11.80
CA ILE A 172 2.17 9.93 10.99
C ILE A 172 1.15 9.17 11.83
N PHE A 173 0.05 9.86 12.17
CA PHE A 173 -1.09 9.24 12.82
C PHE A 173 -2.18 8.98 11.79
N VAL A 174 -2.62 7.73 11.70
CA VAL A 174 -3.78 7.34 10.90
C VAL A 174 -4.77 6.64 11.83
N LYS A 175 -5.99 7.17 11.92
CA LYS A 175 -7.08 6.56 12.66
C LYS A 175 -8.21 6.23 11.71
N PHE A 176 -8.72 4.99 11.78
CA PHE A 176 -9.88 4.53 11.04
C PHE A 176 -11.03 4.30 12.00
N MET A 177 -12.22 4.72 11.57
CA MET A 177 -13.48 4.42 12.25
C MET A 177 -14.49 4.01 11.18
N LEU A 178 -15.25 2.95 11.47
CA LEU A 178 -16.41 2.59 10.68
C LEU A 178 -17.64 3.25 11.34
N ILE A 179 -18.39 4.01 10.55
CA ILE A 179 -19.59 4.71 10.99
C ILE A 179 -20.74 4.22 10.13
N GLU A 180 -21.79 3.69 10.77
CA GLU A 180 -23.00 3.31 10.07
C GLU A 180 -23.90 4.54 9.85
N GLY A 181 -24.53 4.62 8.68
CA GLY A 181 -25.43 5.72 8.34
C GLY A 181 -25.72 5.81 6.85
N ASN A 182 -26.60 6.73 6.50
CA ASN A 182 -26.89 7.09 5.13
C ASN A 182 -25.99 8.25 4.71
N PHE A 183 -25.11 8.00 3.77
CA PHE A 183 -24.16 8.98 3.25
C PHE A 183 -24.38 9.22 1.76
N GLU A 184 -24.06 10.41 1.31
CA GLU A 184 -24.07 10.74 -0.14
C GLU A 184 -23.01 9.91 -0.89
N ASP A 185 -23.28 9.62 -2.18
CA ASP A 185 -22.36 8.87 -3.03
C ASP A 185 -21.20 9.74 -3.50
N GLN A 186 -20.37 10.12 -2.54
CA GLN A 186 -19.17 10.93 -2.76
C GLN A 186 -18.11 10.64 -1.70
N VAL A 187 -16.88 11.06 -1.97
CA VAL A 187 -15.80 11.11 -1.00
C VAL A 187 -15.67 12.54 -0.51
N ASP A 188 -15.65 12.75 0.80
CA ASP A 188 -15.40 14.06 1.39
C ASP A 188 -14.04 14.09 2.08
N LEU A 189 -13.24 15.11 1.78
CA LEU A 189 -11.95 15.38 2.40
C LEU A 189 -12.02 16.70 3.18
N TYR A 190 -11.73 16.62 4.47
CA TYR A 190 -11.75 17.75 5.41
C TYR A 190 -10.34 18.18 5.74
N PHE A 191 -10.06 19.47 5.59
CA PHE A 191 -8.75 20.07 5.83
C PHE A 191 -8.75 20.99 7.04
N GLY A 192 -7.57 21.36 7.52
CA GLY A 192 -7.38 22.34 8.60
C GLY A 192 -7.25 21.70 9.98
N SER A 193 -7.87 22.29 11.00
CA SER A 193 -7.75 21.84 12.41
C SER A 193 -8.29 20.45 12.67
N THR A 194 -9.16 19.91 11.78
CA THR A 194 -9.67 18.54 11.85
C THR A 194 -8.55 17.50 11.72
N ALA A 195 -7.53 17.80 10.91
CA ALA A 195 -6.37 16.93 10.70
C ALA A 195 -5.14 17.81 10.36
N PRO A 196 -4.47 18.39 11.35
CA PRO A 196 -3.33 19.29 11.13
C PRO A 196 -2.21 18.61 10.35
N GLY A 197 -1.79 19.21 9.24
CA GLY A 197 -0.76 18.64 8.34
C GLY A 197 -1.23 17.51 7.43
N GLY A 198 -2.53 17.18 7.46
CA GLY A 198 -3.13 16.13 6.66
C GLY A 198 -4.58 16.43 6.28
N TYR A 199 -5.39 15.39 6.23
CA TYR A 199 -6.84 15.49 6.00
C TYR A 199 -7.60 14.40 6.76
N ALA A 200 -8.88 14.66 7.09
CA ALA A 200 -9.83 13.62 7.46
C ALA A 200 -10.68 13.26 6.24
N GLY A 201 -10.85 11.98 5.96
CA GLY A 201 -11.60 11.50 4.81
C GLY A 201 -12.85 10.71 5.23
N LEU A 202 -13.99 11.02 4.61
CA LEU A 202 -15.20 10.23 4.71
C LEU A 202 -15.37 9.43 3.39
N PHE A 203 -15.19 8.11 3.49
CA PHE A 203 -15.22 7.20 2.34
C PHE A 203 -16.39 6.23 2.54
N GLN A 204 -17.35 6.27 1.64
CA GLN A 204 -18.47 5.36 1.72
C GLN A 204 -18.07 3.96 1.24
N LYS A 205 -18.30 2.94 2.08
CA LYS A 205 -18.09 1.54 1.77
C LYS A 205 -19.40 0.76 1.75
N ARG A 206 -19.42 -0.34 1.00
CA ARG A 206 -20.40 -1.40 1.26
C ARG A 206 -19.94 -2.17 2.49
N MET A 207 -20.82 -2.37 3.45
CA MET A 207 -20.56 -3.33 4.51
C MET A 207 -20.40 -4.71 3.86
N ALA A 208 -19.27 -5.37 4.09
CA ALA A 208 -19.18 -6.79 3.80
C ALA A 208 -20.23 -7.48 4.69
N GLN A 209 -21.08 -8.31 4.11
CA GLN A 209 -21.87 -9.22 4.91
C GLN A 209 -20.88 -10.10 5.64
N ILE A 210 -20.86 -9.95 6.98
CA ILE A 210 -20.06 -10.76 7.89
C ILE A 210 -20.67 -12.15 7.95
#